data_310d7a7a227e6082fdd32a74b7ec7c67
#
_entry.id   310d7a7a227e6082fdd32a74b7ec7c67
#
_cell.length_a   1.000
_cell.length_b   1.000
_cell.length_c   1.000
_cell.angle_alpha   90.00
_cell.angle_beta   90.00
_cell.angle_gamma   90.00
#
_symmetry.space_group_name_H-M   'P 1'
#
loop_
_entity.id
_entity.type
_entity.pdbx_description
1 polymer ?
#
loop_
_entity_poly.entity_id
_entity_poly.type
_entity_poly.pdbx_seq_one_letter_code
_entity_poly.pdbx_strand_id
1 'polypeptide(L)'
;DDLDNNPGLCGLSFQELKEKCRRPIDIYLGYPKAGSEDGGKKALYRREGMLASDEHVKKCIELGADFIVLGGNPGSGTSIKDVVETAKRIKQKYKDKIFVFAGKWEDGINEKVLGDPLANYDAKEIIKELIDAGVDCIDLPAPGSRHGISVDMIRELVEYIHSYKPGTLAMTFLNSSVECADPDTIRLIALKMKETGADIHAIGDGGFSGCTSPENIHQLSVSLKGRHYTYFRMASVNR
;
A
#
# COMPACT_ATOMS: atom_id res chain seq x y z
N ASP A 1 -0.98 -12.71 5.69
CA ASP A 1 -0.60 -14.10 5.49
C ASP A 1 0.41 -14.55 6.52
N ASP A 2 0.34 -15.80 6.89
CA ASP A 2 1.28 -16.40 7.81
C ASP A 2 2.59 -16.66 7.05
N LEU A 3 3.65 -15.93 7.40
CA LEU A 3 4.96 -16.05 6.76
C LEU A 3 5.55 -17.48 6.86
N ASP A 4 5.10 -18.27 7.83
CA ASP A 4 5.56 -19.64 8.04
C ASP A 4 4.79 -20.66 7.21
N ASN A 5 3.53 -20.38 6.90
CA ASN A 5 2.60 -21.29 6.25
C ASN A 5 2.04 -20.76 4.92
N ASN A 6 2.63 -19.71 4.36
CA ASN A 6 2.20 -19.23 3.06
C ASN A 6 2.69 -20.22 1.98
N PRO A 7 1.78 -20.95 1.31
CA PRO A 7 2.16 -21.92 0.26
C PRO A 7 2.72 -21.23 -0.98
N GLY A 8 2.78 -19.90 -0.97
CA GLY A 8 3.11 -19.12 -2.15
C GLY A 8 1.99 -19.12 -3.19
N LEU A 9 2.20 -18.37 -4.25
CA LEU A 9 1.27 -18.33 -5.37
C LEU A 9 1.46 -19.57 -6.24
N CYS A 10 0.38 -20.26 -6.55
CA CYS A 10 0.40 -21.49 -7.36
C CYS A 10 1.35 -22.58 -6.81
N GLY A 11 1.51 -22.67 -5.50
CA GLY A 11 2.40 -23.64 -4.86
C GLY A 11 3.89 -23.30 -4.91
N LEU A 12 4.25 -22.11 -5.37
CA LEU A 12 5.63 -21.62 -5.36
C LEU A 12 5.97 -21.02 -3.99
N SER A 13 7.20 -21.22 -3.54
CA SER A 13 7.74 -20.46 -2.43
C SER A 13 7.93 -18.98 -2.83
N PHE A 14 8.08 -18.10 -1.84
CA PHE A 14 8.35 -16.68 -2.10
C PHE A 14 9.60 -16.48 -2.96
N GLN A 15 10.67 -17.23 -2.69
CA GLN A 15 11.92 -17.15 -3.45
C GLN A 15 11.72 -17.60 -4.91
N GLU A 16 11.05 -18.73 -5.13
CA GLU A 16 10.74 -19.20 -6.48
C GLU A 16 9.85 -18.22 -7.24
N LEU A 17 8.88 -17.61 -6.55
CA LEU A 17 8.02 -16.60 -7.14
C LEU A 17 8.85 -15.38 -7.57
N LYS A 18 9.73 -14.89 -6.70
CA LYS A 18 10.61 -13.75 -6.98
C LYS A 18 11.52 -14.01 -8.19
N GLU A 19 12.13 -15.20 -8.25
CA GLU A 19 12.99 -15.60 -9.37
C GLU A 19 12.22 -15.66 -10.70
N LYS A 20 10.99 -16.19 -10.67
CA LYS A 20 10.14 -16.30 -11.87
C LYS A 20 9.57 -14.95 -12.32
N CYS A 21 9.11 -14.14 -11.39
CA CYS A 21 8.52 -12.84 -11.71
C CYS A 21 9.55 -11.81 -12.15
N ARG A 22 10.78 -11.90 -11.63
CA ARG A 22 11.88 -10.94 -11.90
C ARG A 22 11.46 -9.48 -11.71
N ARG A 23 10.65 -9.23 -10.68
CA ARG A 23 10.14 -7.90 -10.32
C ARG A 23 10.27 -7.71 -8.82
N PRO A 24 10.28 -6.46 -8.34
CA PRO A 24 10.16 -6.18 -6.91
C PRO A 24 8.92 -6.86 -6.34
N ILE A 25 9.08 -7.52 -5.21
CA ILE A 25 8.00 -8.20 -4.50
C ILE A 25 7.98 -7.68 -3.07
N ASP A 26 6.80 -7.33 -2.61
CA ASP A 26 6.56 -6.90 -1.25
C ASP A 26 6.02 -8.02 -0.36
N ILE A 27 6.11 -7.76 0.94
CA ILE A 27 5.32 -8.46 1.94
C ILE A 27 4.50 -7.41 2.69
N TYR A 28 3.19 -7.59 2.68
CA TYR A 28 2.27 -6.71 3.36
C TYR A 28 2.27 -6.99 4.87
N LEU A 29 2.78 -6.04 5.65
CA LEU A 29 2.70 -6.02 7.10
C LEU A 29 1.66 -5.00 7.54
N GLY A 30 0.38 -5.30 7.27
CA GLY A 30 -0.74 -4.39 7.42
C GLY A 30 -1.09 -4.00 8.85
N TYR A 31 -0.42 -4.59 9.86
CA TYR A 31 -0.70 -4.32 11.26
C TYR A 31 0.57 -3.85 11.98
N PRO A 32 0.90 -2.57 11.90
CA PRO A 32 2.10 -2.01 12.57
C PRO A 32 2.11 -2.27 14.06
N LYS A 33 0.93 -2.17 14.70
CA LYS A 33 0.78 -2.39 16.14
C LYS A 33 -0.62 -2.93 16.44
N ALA A 34 -0.70 -3.85 17.36
CA ALA A 34 -1.96 -4.46 17.75
C ALA A 34 -2.75 -3.58 18.73
N GLY A 35 -4.04 -3.36 18.44
CA GLY A 35 -5.02 -2.98 19.44
C GLY A 35 -4.91 -1.56 20.01
N SER A 36 -4.41 -0.58 19.26
CA SER A 36 -4.26 0.79 19.77
C SER A 36 -5.47 1.70 19.49
N GLU A 37 -6.12 1.54 18.35
CA GLU A 37 -7.13 2.49 17.87
C GLU A 37 -8.49 2.34 18.58
N ASP A 38 -8.86 1.15 18.96
CA ASP A 38 -10.22 0.83 19.43
C ASP A 38 -10.36 0.79 20.96
N GLY A 39 -9.41 1.37 21.69
CA GLY A 39 -9.45 1.41 23.15
C GLY A 39 -9.32 0.04 23.81
N GLY A 40 -8.64 -0.89 23.16
CA GLY A 40 -8.37 -2.23 23.69
C GLY A 40 -9.36 -3.31 23.25
N LYS A 41 -10.28 -3.01 22.35
CA LYS A 41 -11.12 -4.05 21.72
C LYS A 41 -10.24 -4.96 20.86
N LYS A 42 -10.55 -6.23 20.84
CA LYS A 42 -9.82 -7.22 20.05
C LYS A 42 -10.06 -6.97 18.55
N ALA A 43 -8.99 -6.81 17.79
CA ALA A 43 -9.08 -6.66 16.34
C ALA A 43 -9.75 -7.89 15.70
N LEU A 44 -10.74 -7.65 14.82
CA LEU A 44 -11.56 -8.71 14.24
C LEU A 44 -10.82 -9.57 13.21
N TYR A 45 -9.85 -8.98 12.49
CA TYR A 45 -9.19 -9.61 11.34
C TYR A 45 -7.66 -9.70 11.45
N ARG A 46 -7.13 -9.49 12.66
CA ARG A 46 -5.68 -9.53 12.86
C ARG A 46 -5.12 -10.92 12.68
N ARG A 47 -4.10 -11.03 11.86
CA ARG A 47 -3.24 -12.22 11.75
C ARG A 47 -1.87 -11.89 12.32
N GLU A 48 -1.37 -12.72 13.23
CA GLU A 48 -0.08 -12.47 13.90
C GLU A 48 1.08 -12.34 12.89
N GLY A 49 1.10 -13.16 11.84
CA GLY A 49 2.12 -13.11 10.79
C GLY A 49 2.14 -11.81 9.97
N MET A 50 1.11 -10.98 10.06
CA MET A 50 1.04 -9.67 9.40
C MET A 50 1.46 -8.51 10.30
N LEU A 51 1.87 -8.77 11.54
CA LEU A 51 2.39 -7.74 12.42
C LEU A 51 3.78 -7.30 11.96
N ALA A 52 4.00 -6.00 11.88
CA ALA A 52 5.31 -5.42 11.57
C ALA A 52 6.23 -5.42 12.79
N SER A 53 6.36 -6.58 13.44
CA SER A 53 7.34 -6.81 14.51
C SER A 53 8.76 -6.83 13.94
N ASP A 54 9.76 -6.66 14.81
CA ASP A 54 11.15 -6.77 14.37
C ASP A 54 11.50 -8.15 13.82
N GLU A 55 10.89 -9.20 14.37
CA GLU A 55 11.05 -10.57 13.90
C GLU A 55 10.51 -10.73 12.48
N HIS A 56 9.30 -10.27 12.23
CA HIS A 56 8.67 -10.38 10.90
C HIS A 56 9.39 -9.51 9.86
N VAL A 57 9.79 -8.28 10.20
CA VAL A 57 10.57 -7.44 9.28
C VAL A 57 11.92 -8.11 8.94
N LYS A 58 12.60 -8.68 9.93
CA LYS A 58 13.83 -9.44 9.69
C LYS A 58 13.57 -10.62 8.75
N LYS A 59 12.50 -11.37 8.97
CA LYS A 59 12.11 -12.48 8.12
C LYS A 59 11.77 -12.05 6.69
N CYS A 60 11.08 -10.91 6.51
CA CYS A 60 10.85 -10.35 5.17
C CYS A 60 12.16 -10.07 4.44
N ILE A 61 13.14 -9.47 5.12
CA ILE A 61 14.46 -9.22 4.54
C ILE A 61 15.18 -10.53 4.18
N GLU A 62 15.14 -11.53 5.05
CA GLU A 62 15.75 -12.85 4.82
C GLU A 62 15.10 -13.60 3.64
N LEU A 63 13.80 -13.46 3.47
CA LEU A 63 13.06 -13.98 2.30
C LEU A 63 13.35 -13.21 1.01
N GLY A 64 14.02 -12.05 1.10
CA GLY A 64 14.40 -11.24 -0.04
C GLY A 64 13.29 -10.32 -0.54
N ALA A 65 12.38 -9.89 0.33
CA ALA A 65 11.42 -8.83 -0.01
C ALA A 65 12.17 -7.54 -0.38
N ASP A 66 11.70 -6.85 -1.40
CA ASP A 66 12.28 -5.58 -1.84
C ASP A 66 11.72 -4.40 -1.03
N PHE A 67 10.45 -4.49 -0.66
CA PHE A 67 9.80 -3.50 0.19
C PHE A 67 8.73 -4.14 1.07
N ILE A 68 8.32 -3.42 2.09
CA ILE A 68 7.16 -3.73 2.92
C ILE A 68 6.16 -2.60 2.89
N VAL A 69 4.88 -2.91 3.04
CA VAL A 69 3.79 -1.93 3.05
C VAL A 69 3.18 -1.90 4.44
N LEU A 70 3.16 -0.72 5.05
CA LEU A 70 2.59 -0.47 6.37
C LEU A 70 1.30 0.33 6.23
N GLY A 71 0.23 -0.20 6.77
CA GLY A 71 -1.06 0.46 6.78
C GLY A 71 -1.91 0.01 7.95
N GLY A 72 -3.17 0.37 7.95
CA GLY A 72 -4.15 -0.08 8.93
C GLY A 72 -5.49 -0.28 8.24
N ASN A 73 -5.99 -1.50 8.27
CA ASN A 73 -7.29 -1.83 7.68
C ASN A 73 -8.40 -1.71 8.73
N PRO A 74 -9.67 -1.58 8.32
CA PRO A 74 -10.80 -1.60 9.23
C PRO A 74 -10.77 -2.81 10.17
N GLY A 75 -10.98 -2.57 11.46
CA GLY A 75 -10.96 -3.64 12.46
C GLY A 75 -9.58 -4.14 12.89
N SER A 76 -8.49 -3.57 12.37
CA SER A 76 -7.14 -3.95 12.79
C SER A 76 -6.72 -3.35 14.12
N GLY A 77 -7.37 -2.27 14.56
CA GLY A 77 -7.00 -1.50 15.74
C GLY A 77 -5.72 -0.69 15.57
N THR A 78 -5.28 -0.44 14.34
CA THR A 78 -4.07 0.31 14.01
C THR A 78 -4.42 1.77 13.69
N SER A 79 -3.77 2.71 14.37
CA SER A 79 -3.86 4.14 14.08
C SER A 79 -2.77 4.60 13.11
N ILE A 80 -2.97 5.77 12.51
CA ILE A 80 -1.92 6.38 11.66
C ILE A 80 -0.65 6.70 12.45
N LYS A 81 -0.77 7.01 13.73
CA LYS A 81 0.38 7.21 14.62
C LYS A 81 1.18 5.92 14.82
N ASP A 82 0.51 4.78 14.93
CA ASP A 82 1.20 3.48 14.99
C ASP A 82 1.96 3.19 13.70
N VAL A 83 1.44 3.61 12.55
CA VAL A 83 2.13 3.50 11.26
C VAL A 83 3.41 4.35 11.28
N VAL A 84 3.33 5.61 11.71
CA VAL A 84 4.49 6.52 11.83
C VAL A 84 5.55 5.96 12.78
N GLU A 85 5.15 5.56 13.99
CA GLU A 85 6.08 4.99 14.98
C GLU A 85 6.78 3.73 14.48
N THR A 86 6.02 2.86 13.82
CA THR A 86 6.54 1.61 13.27
C THR A 86 7.50 1.87 12.10
N ALA A 87 7.15 2.76 11.19
CA ALA A 87 8.02 3.16 10.08
C ALA A 87 9.35 3.73 10.61
N LYS A 88 9.29 4.62 11.59
CA LYS A 88 10.46 5.21 12.25
C LYS A 88 11.36 4.14 12.87
N ARG A 89 10.78 3.19 13.62
CA ARG A 89 11.51 2.08 14.23
C ARG A 89 12.20 1.21 13.17
N ILE A 90 11.51 0.86 12.12
CA ILE A 90 12.04 0.02 11.04
C ILE A 90 13.18 0.73 10.32
N LYS A 91 12.99 1.97 9.90
CA LYS A 91 14.02 2.74 9.17
C LYS A 91 15.23 3.04 10.05
N GLN A 92 15.07 3.28 11.34
CA GLN A 92 16.20 3.43 12.26
C GLN A 92 17.02 2.14 12.37
N LYS A 93 16.38 0.97 12.42
CA LYS A 93 17.04 -0.31 12.61
C LYS A 93 17.60 -0.91 11.33
N TYR A 94 16.82 -0.89 10.26
CA TYR A 94 17.15 -1.61 9.02
C TYR A 94 17.67 -0.70 7.90
N LYS A 95 17.44 0.63 8.00
CA LYS A 95 17.92 1.63 7.02
C LYS A 95 17.51 1.24 5.59
N ASP A 96 18.50 1.12 4.70
CA ASP A 96 18.30 0.84 3.28
C ASP A 96 18.25 -0.67 2.93
N LYS A 97 18.17 -1.53 3.97
CA LYS A 97 18.04 -2.98 3.74
C LYS A 97 16.68 -3.39 3.19
N ILE A 98 15.68 -2.54 3.37
CA ILE A 98 14.33 -2.74 2.86
C ILE A 98 13.67 -1.38 2.63
N PHE A 99 12.96 -1.22 1.53
CA PHE A 99 12.12 -0.06 1.32
C PHE A 99 10.85 -0.15 2.16
N VAL A 100 10.38 1.00 2.63
CA VAL A 100 9.17 1.09 3.46
C VAL A 100 8.16 1.98 2.75
N PHE A 101 7.02 1.41 2.43
CA PHE A 101 5.84 2.10 1.93
C PHE A 101 4.89 2.25 3.11
N ALA A 102 4.34 3.43 3.32
CA ALA A 102 3.50 3.66 4.48
C ALA A 102 2.44 4.73 4.24
N GLY A 103 1.27 4.52 4.81
CA GLY A 103 0.17 5.48 4.72
C GLY A 103 -1.12 4.97 5.33
N LYS A 104 -2.22 5.61 4.95
CA LYS A 104 -3.56 5.19 5.33
C LYS A 104 -4.51 5.43 4.16
N TRP A 105 -4.85 4.36 3.47
CA TRP A 105 -5.73 4.35 2.30
C TRP A 105 -7.10 3.71 2.58
N GLU A 106 -7.30 3.19 3.78
CA GLU A 106 -8.57 2.68 4.29
C GLU A 106 -8.96 3.35 5.60
N ASP A 107 -10.26 3.60 5.79
CA ASP A 107 -10.77 4.10 7.05
C ASP A 107 -10.53 3.08 8.16
N GLY A 108 -10.05 3.55 9.31
CA GLY A 108 -10.03 2.77 10.54
C GLY A 108 -11.37 2.85 11.28
N ILE A 109 -11.39 2.38 12.52
CA ILE A 109 -12.59 2.47 13.37
C ILE A 109 -12.88 3.92 13.74
N ASN A 110 -11.84 4.67 14.09
CA ASN A 110 -11.94 6.05 14.59
C ASN A 110 -11.19 7.06 13.72
N GLU A 111 -10.58 6.63 12.65
CA GLU A 111 -9.76 7.47 11.79
C GLU A 111 -10.17 7.37 10.33
N LYS A 112 -10.09 8.48 9.63
CA LYS A 112 -10.27 8.57 8.19
C LYS A 112 -8.95 8.34 7.45
N VAL A 113 -9.04 8.10 6.14
CA VAL A 113 -7.88 7.98 5.25
C VAL A 113 -7.09 9.28 5.16
N LEU A 114 -5.84 9.21 4.74
CA LEU A 114 -5.02 10.38 4.43
C LEU A 114 -5.70 11.22 3.33
N GLY A 115 -5.86 12.52 3.60
CA GLY A 115 -6.48 13.46 2.68
C GLY A 115 -8.01 13.57 2.79
N ASP A 116 -8.66 12.81 3.67
CA ASP A 116 -10.09 13.03 3.97
C ASP A 116 -10.24 14.34 4.76
N PRO A 117 -11.08 15.27 4.31
CA PRO A 117 -11.29 16.54 5.02
C PRO A 117 -11.96 16.38 6.39
N LEU A 118 -12.53 15.20 6.67
CA LEU A 118 -13.10 14.85 7.98
C LEU A 118 -12.11 14.11 8.88
N ALA A 119 -10.86 13.93 8.45
CA ALA A 119 -9.82 13.36 9.30
C ALA A 119 -9.58 14.25 10.53
N ASN A 120 -9.33 13.61 11.66
CA ASN A 120 -9.02 14.29 12.92
C ASN A 120 -7.51 14.58 13.09
N TYR A 121 -6.77 14.61 11.99
CA TYR A 121 -5.34 14.91 11.92
C TYR A 121 -5.02 15.67 10.63
N ASP A 122 -3.90 16.39 10.62
CA ASP A 122 -3.40 17.05 9.42
C ASP A 122 -2.63 16.06 8.55
N ALA A 123 -3.08 15.86 7.32
CA ALA A 123 -2.48 14.90 6.40
C ALA A 123 -1.04 15.28 6.03
N LYS A 124 -0.73 16.59 5.87
CA LYS A 124 0.61 17.05 5.53
C LYS A 124 1.59 16.90 6.70
N GLU A 125 1.14 17.07 7.93
CA GLU A 125 1.95 16.82 9.12
C GLU A 125 2.31 15.32 9.23
N ILE A 126 1.34 14.44 9.05
CA ILE A 126 1.58 12.98 9.03
C ILE A 126 2.54 12.58 7.90
N ILE A 127 2.33 13.08 6.69
CA ILE A 127 3.22 12.83 5.55
C ILE A 127 4.65 13.31 5.86
N LYS A 128 4.78 14.50 6.45
CA LYS A 128 6.07 15.02 6.91
C LYS A 128 6.74 14.09 7.90
N GLU A 129 6.03 13.62 8.93
CA GLU A 129 6.57 12.70 9.93
C GLU A 129 7.03 11.37 9.30
N LEU A 130 6.27 10.82 8.36
CA LEU A 130 6.65 9.61 7.61
C LEU A 130 7.92 9.85 6.76
N ILE A 131 8.00 10.96 6.05
CA ILE A 131 9.17 11.32 5.23
C ILE A 131 10.41 11.55 6.11
N ASP A 132 10.26 12.25 7.23
CA ASP A 132 11.34 12.48 8.19
C ASP A 132 11.80 11.18 8.88
N ALA A 133 10.90 10.21 9.05
CA ALA A 133 11.23 8.86 9.49
C ALA A 133 12.01 8.05 8.44
N GLY A 134 12.08 8.51 7.21
CA GLY A 134 12.80 7.85 6.11
C GLY A 134 11.95 6.89 5.28
N VAL A 135 10.63 7.04 5.29
CA VAL A 135 9.72 6.27 4.42
C VAL A 135 10.03 6.59 2.96
N ASP A 136 10.02 5.57 2.11
CA ASP A 136 10.42 5.67 0.71
C ASP A 136 9.23 5.98 -0.22
N CYS A 137 8.03 5.56 0.18
CA CYS A 137 6.79 5.81 -0.56
C CYS A 137 5.63 6.10 0.39
N ILE A 138 4.87 7.14 0.09
CA ILE A 138 3.65 7.49 0.84
C ILE A 138 2.43 6.92 0.14
N ASP A 139 1.65 6.14 0.87
CA ASP A 139 0.48 5.45 0.36
C ASP A 139 -0.80 6.25 0.64
N LEU A 140 -1.50 6.60 -0.43
CA LEU A 140 -2.69 7.44 -0.45
C LEU A 140 -3.90 6.69 -1.01
N PRO A 141 -5.12 7.03 -0.62
CA PRO A 141 -6.30 6.44 -1.23
C PRO A 141 -6.44 6.89 -2.70
N ALA A 142 -6.89 5.99 -3.56
CA ALA A 142 -7.21 6.35 -4.94
C ALA A 142 -8.50 7.19 -5.00
N PRO A 143 -8.53 8.30 -5.75
CA PRO A 143 -9.77 9.04 -6.01
C PRO A 143 -10.81 8.14 -6.66
N GLY A 144 -12.01 8.07 -6.06
CA GLY A 144 -13.09 7.21 -6.53
C GLY A 144 -13.14 5.83 -5.85
N SER A 145 -12.11 5.43 -5.08
CA SER A 145 -12.17 4.23 -4.25
C SER A 145 -12.79 4.49 -2.88
N ARG A 146 -12.86 5.73 -2.45
CA ARG A 146 -13.42 6.17 -1.18
C ARG A 146 -14.41 7.31 -1.37
N HIS A 147 -15.40 7.38 -0.48
CA HIS A 147 -16.35 8.49 -0.45
C HIS A 147 -15.64 9.81 -0.12
N GLY A 148 -15.94 10.85 -0.86
CA GLY A 148 -15.45 12.20 -0.57
C GLY A 148 -13.99 12.48 -0.97
N ILE A 149 -13.25 11.53 -1.50
CA ILE A 149 -11.88 11.71 -1.96
C ILE A 149 -11.87 12.13 -3.44
N SER A 150 -11.41 13.35 -3.70
CA SER A 150 -11.28 13.90 -5.06
C SER A 150 -9.86 13.79 -5.61
N VAL A 151 -9.71 13.99 -6.93
CA VAL A 151 -8.40 14.06 -7.58
C VAL A 151 -7.56 15.20 -7.01
N ASP A 152 -8.17 16.37 -6.84
CA ASP A 152 -7.43 17.58 -6.40
C ASP A 152 -6.90 17.44 -4.97
N MET A 153 -7.67 16.82 -4.07
CA MET A 153 -7.21 16.53 -2.70
C MET A 153 -5.96 15.66 -2.70
N ILE A 154 -5.96 14.60 -3.49
CA ILE A 154 -4.80 13.69 -3.54
C ILE A 154 -3.63 14.31 -4.32
N ARG A 155 -3.90 15.06 -5.40
CA ARG A 155 -2.86 15.79 -6.12
C ARG A 155 -2.12 16.77 -5.21
N GLU A 156 -2.83 17.50 -4.38
CA GLU A 156 -2.21 18.43 -3.42
C GLU A 156 -1.25 17.71 -2.46
N LEU A 157 -1.60 16.51 -2.01
CA LEU A 157 -0.71 15.71 -1.17
C LEU A 157 0.50 15.17 -1.95
N VAL A 158 0.31 14.73 -3.20
CA VAL A 158 1.40 14.27 -4.08
C VAL A 158 2.39 15.41 -4.35
N GLU A 159 1.90 16.59 -4.68
CA GLU A 159 2.73 17.79 -4.87
C GLU A 159 3.50 18.15 -3.58
N TYR A 160 2.85 18.04 -2.42
CA TYR A 160 3.51 18.26 -1.15
C TYR A 160 4.63 17.22 -0.91
N ILE A 161 4.39 15.93 -1.13
CA ILE A 161 5.40 14.86 -0.99
C ILE A 161 6.63 15.18 -1.84
N HIS A 162 6.42 15.44 -3.14
CA HIS A 162 7.50 15.68 -4.08
C HIS A 162 8.28 16.98 -3.78
N SER A 163 7.58 18.02 -3.30
CA SER A 163 8.23 19.29 -2.95
C SER A 163 8.96 19.24 -1.61
N TYR A 164 8.42 18.50 -0.62
CA TYR A 164 9.02 18.42 0.71
C TYR A 164 10.36 17.67 0.68
N LYS A 165 10.39 16.50 0.02
CA LYS A 165 11.63 15.73 -0.15
C LYS A 165 11.66 15.08 -1.54
N PRO A 166 12.34 15.70 -2.51
CA PRO A 166 12.51 15.12 -3.84
C PRO A 166 13.10 13.70 -3.77
N GLY A 167 12.48 12.77 -4.49
CA GLY A 167 12.85 11.35 -4.49
C GLY A 167 12.01 10.47 -3.56
N THR A 168 11.17 11.03 -2.68
CA THR A 168 10.11 10.27 -2.02
C THR A 168 9.00 10.00 -3.02
N LEU A 169 8.56 8.75 -3.12
CA LEU A 169 7.50 8.34 -4.03
C LEU A 169 6.11 8.55 -3.40
N ALA A 170 5.11 8.70 -4.25
CA ALA A 170 3.70 8.68 -3.88
C ALA A 170 2.98 7.53 -4.59
N MET A 171 2.18 6.77 -3.87
CA MET A 171 1.37 5.69 -4.42
C MET A 171 -0.12 5.95 -4.16
N THR A 172 -0.96 5.74 -5.17
CA THR A 172 -2.41 5.69 -4.98
C THR A 172 -2.90 4.25 -4.97
N PHE A 173 -3.78 3.94 -4.03
CA PHE A 173 -4.24 2.58 -3.76
C PHE A 173 -5.74 2.43 -4.10
N LEU A 174 -6.03 1.64 -5.13
CA LEU A 174 -7.39 1.22 -5.48
C LEU A 174 -7.67 -0.11 -4.80
N ASN A 175 -8.48 -0.09 -3.77
CA ASN A 175 -8.76 -1.24 -2.93
C ASN A 175 -10.22 -1.29 -2.48
N SER A 176 -10.52 -2.16 -1.53
CA SER A 176 -11.88 -2.37 -1.01
C SER A 176 -12.80 -3.01 -2.05
N SER A 177 -14.10 -2.94 -1.84
CA SER A 177 -15.08 -3.53 -2.77
C SER A 177 -14.98 -3.02 -4.21
N VAL A 178 -14.41 -1.82 -4.40
CA VAL A 178 -14.28 -1.20 -5.72
C VAL A 178 -13.24 -1.89 -6.60
N GLU A 179 -12.26 -2.59 -6.02
CA GLU A 179 -11.29 -3.37 -6.80
C GLU A 179 -11.93 -4.52 -7.59
N CYS A 180 -13.12 -4.95 -7.17
CA CYS A 180 -13.93 -6.00 -7.81
C CYS A 180 -15.00 -5.44 -8.74
N ALA A 181 -15.03 -4.12 -8.99
CA ALA A 181 -15.99 -3.52 -9.89
C ALA A 181 -15.73 -3.95 -11.34
N ASP A 182 -16.64 -3.58 -12.22
CA ASP A 182 -16.49 -3.82 -13.65
C ASP A 182 -15.28 -3.07 -14.25
N PRO A 183 -14.73 -3.53 -15.37
CA PRO A 183 -13.57 -2.90 -16.00
C PRO A 183 -13.79 -1.42 -16.40
N ASP A 184 -15.01 -0.99 -16.66
CA ASP A 184 -15.28 0.42 -16.99
C ASP A 184 -15.13 1.31 -15.75
N THR A 185 -15.60 0.86 -14.60
CA THR A 185 -15.36 1.52 -13.31
C THR A 185 -13.87 1.59 -13.00
N ILE A 186 -13.13 0.49 -13.17
CA ILE A 186 -11.67 0.47 -13.00
C ILE A 186 -10.98 1.46 -13.95
N ARG A 187 -11.42 1.54 -15.20
CA ARG A 187 -10.89 2.49 -16.18
C ARG A 187 -11.05 3.94 -15.72
N LEU A 188 -12.23 4.29 -15.21
CA LEU A 188 -12.50 5.65 -14.73
C LEU A 188 -11.64 6.00 -13.52
N ILE A 189 -11.50 5.08 -12.58
CA ILE A 189 -10.67 5.29 -11.39
C ILE A 189 -9.18 5.37 -11.78
N ALA A 190 -8.71 4.53 -12.69
CA ALA A 190 -7.34 4.57 -13.18
C ALA A 190 -6.96 5.93 -13.77
N LEU A 191 -7.86 6.55 -14.54
CA LEU A 191 -7.65 7.88 -15.09
C LEU A 191 -7.56 8.94 -13.98
N LYS A 192 -8.45 8.86 -12.98
CA LYS A 192 -8.39 9.73 -11.79
C LYS A 192 -7.09 9.55 -11.01
N MET A 193 -6.65 8.30 -10.82
CA MET A 193 -5.36 8.01 -10.18
C MET A 193 -4.20 8.65 -10.96
N LYS A 194 -4.18 8.50 -12.28
CA LYS A 194 -3.17 9.13 -13.15
C LYS A 194 -3.16 10.65 -13.03
N GLU A 195 -4.32 11.27 -12.92
CA GLU A 195 -4.46 12.72 -12.80
C GLU A 195 -3.88 13.28 -11.48
N THR A 196 -3.71 12.45 -10.44
CA THR A 196 -3.09 12.89 -9.18
C THR A 196 -1.61 13.18 -9.31
N GLY A 197 -0.93 12.63 -10.32
CA GLY A 197 0.53 12.74 -10.48
C GLY A 197 1.33 11.77 -9.62
N ALA A 198 0.69 10.81 -8.96
CA ALA A 198 1.40 9.79 -8.17
C ALA A 198 2.28 8.90 -9.06
N ASP A 199 3.38 8.41 -8.51
CA ASP A 199 4.39 7.63 -9.22
C ASP A 199 3.98 6.17 -9.41
N ILE A 200 3.25 5.62 -8.43
CA ILE A 200 2.83 4.23 -8.38
C ILE A 200 1.30 4.17 -8.23
N HIS A 201 0.72 3.20 -8.91
CA HIS A 201 -0.72 2.94 -8.84
C HIS A 201 -0.94 1.47 -8.54
N ALA A 202 -1.45 1.18 -7.34
CA ALA A 202 -1.76 -0.15 -6.89
C ALA A 202 -3.24 -0.48 -7.03
N ILE A 203 -3.55 -1.76 -7.19
CA ILE A 203 -4.90 -2.32 -7.15
C ILE A 203 -4.90 -3.60 -6.32
N GLY A 204 -5.89 -3.75 -5.47
CA GLY A 204 -6.01 -4.88 -4.55
C GLY A 204 -5.37 -4.61 -3.20
N ASP A 205 -5.83 -5.31 -2.18
CA ASP A 205 -5.38 -5.11 -0.79
C ASP A 205 -4.51 -6.25 -0.24
N GLY A 206 -3.77 -6.89 -1.11
CA GLY A 206 -2.79 -7.89 -0.70
C GLY A 206 -3.38 -9.17 -0.09
N GLY A 207 -4.61 -9.49 -0.41
CA GLY A 207 -5.26 -10.73 0.04
C GLY A 207 -6.26 -10.55 1.17
N PHE A 208 -6.61 -9.34 1.52
CA PHE A 208 -7.67 -9.06 2.50
C PHE A 208 -9.05 -9.37 1.92
N SER A 209 -9.38 -8.80 0.77
CA SER A 209 -10.57 -9.14 -0.01
C SER A 209 -10.30 -10.22 -1.04
N GLY A 210 -9.10 -10.24 -1.62
CA GLY A 210 -8.66 -11.25 -2.60
C GLY A 210 -9.53 -11.27 -3.86
N CYS A 211 -10.24 -10.20 -4.16
CA CYS A 211 -11.27 -10.20 -5.19
C CYS A 211 -10.85 -9.51 -6.49
N THR A 212 -9.68 -8.90 -6.54
CA THR A 212 -9.21 -8.22 -7.76
C THR A 212 -8.97 -9.23 -8.88
N SER A 213 -9.74 -9.13 -9.94
CA SER A 213 -9.63 -10.04 -11.08
C SER A 213 -8.45 -9.70 -11.99
N PRO A 214 -7.90 -10.68 -12.75
CA PRO A 214 -6.88 -10.42 -13.77
C PRO A 214 -7.33 -9.38 -14.80
N GLU A 215 -8.62 -9.34 -15.15
CA GLU A 215 -9.20 -8.36 -16.07
C GLU A 215 -9.08 -6.95 -15.50
N ASN A 216 -9.32 -6.75 -14.22
CA ASN A 216 -9.23 -5.46 -13.56
C ASN A 216 -7.77 -4.99 -13.45
N ILE A 217 -6.83 -5.88 -13.15
CA ILE A 217 -5.39 -5.58 -13.17
C ILE A 217 -4.95 -5.18 -14.58
N HIS A 218 -5.39 -5.92 -15.58
CA HIS A 218 -5.12 -5.60 -16.99
C HIS A 218 -5.74 -4.25 -17.40
N GLN A 219 -7.00 -4.00 -17.01
CA GLN A 219 -7.69 -2.74 -17.31
C GLN A 219 -6.98 -1.55 -16.68
N LEU A 220 -6.56 -1.64 -15.41
CA LEU A 220 -5.75 -0.60 -14.76
C LEU A 220 -4.48 -0.31 -15.57
N SER A 221 -3.72 -1.35 -15.92
CA SER A 221 -2.47 -1.21 -16.68
C SER A 221 -2.69 -0.56 -18.04
N VAL A 222 -3.71 -1.00 -18.79
CA VAL A 222 -4.03 -0.44 -20.10
C VAL A 222 -4.45 1.03 -20.01
N SER A 223 -5.22 1.39 -18.97
CA SER A 223 -5.68 2.79 -18.78
C SER A 223 -4.52 3.73 -18.42
N LEU A 224 -3.56 3.24 -17.63
CA LEU A 224 -2.41 4.04 -17.20
C LEU A 224 -1.32 4.16 -18.27
N LYS A 225 -0.98 3.06 -18.93
CA LYS A 225 0.23 2.92 -19.76
C LYS A 225 -0.06 2.69 -21.25
N GLY A 226 -1.31 2.43 -21.60
CA GLY A 226 -1.72 2.08 -22.97
C GLY A 226 -1.50 0.61 -23.30
N ARG A 227 -2.25 0.12 -24.29
CA ARG A 227 -2.24 -1.29 -24.69
C ARG A 227 -0.87 -1.79 -25.14
N HIS A 228 -0.24 -1.01 -26.01
CA HIS A 228 1.05 -1.41 -26.59
C HIS A 228 2.10 -1.68 -25.52
N TYR A 229 2.27 -0.74 -24.59
CA TYR A 229 3.25 -0.89 -23.51
C TYR A 229 2.87 -2.01 -22.55
N THR A 230 1.58 -2.16 -22.22
CA THR A 230 1.09 -3.24 -21.37
C THR A 230 1.43 -4.61 -21.96
N TYR A 231 1.11 -4.84 -23.24
CA TYR A 231 1.43 -6.12 -23.89
C TYR A 231 2.92 -6.33 -24.09
N PHE A 232 3.67 -5.27 -24.43
CA PHE A 232 5.13 -5.37 -24.47
C PHE A 232 5.72 -5.84 -23.15
N ARG A 233 5.26 -5.28 -22.04
CA ARG A 233 5.72 -5.70 -20.70
C ARG A 233 5.28 -7.10 -20.32
N MET A 234 4.09 -7.52 -20.70
CA MET A 234 3.60 -8.88 -20.45
C MET A 234 4.41 -9.93 -21.24
N ALA A 235 4.77 -9.62 -22.47
CA ALA A 235 5.52 -10.53 -23.36
C ALA A 235 7.04 -10.48 -23.13
N SER A 236 7.57 -9.47 -22.44
CA SER A 236 9.00 -9.31 -22.26
C SER A 236 9.57 -10.35 -21.31
N VAL A 237 10.64 -11.02 -21.73
CA VAL A 237 11.45 -11.91 -20.89
C VAL A 237 12.43 -11.15 -19.99
N ASN A 238 12.80 -9.94 -20.38
CA ASN A 238 13.63 -9.01 -19.61
C ASN A 238 12.71 -8.02 -18.89
N ARG A 239 12.32 -8.34 -17.70
CA ARG A 239 11.35 -7.58 -16.91
C ARG A 239 12.05 -6.75 -15.84
#